data_9f49fd7ec9b1a033eff89f636fbbe07d
#
_entry.id   9f49fd7ec9b1a033eff89f636fbbe07d
#
_cell.length_a   1.000
_cell.length_b   1.000
_cell.length_c   1.000
_cell.angle_alpha   90.00
_cell.angle_beta   90.00
_cell.angle_gamma   90.00
#
_symmetry.space_group_name_H-M   'P 1'
#
loop_
_entity.id
_entity.type
_entity.pdbx_description
1 polymer ?
#
loop_
_entity_poly.entity_id
_entity_poly.type
_entity_poly.pdbx_seq_one_letter_code
_entity_poly.pdbx_strand_id
1 'polypeptide(L)'
;MYRSTTVTLFLVLFLLIAIIVMPPNFTRLSAQKQEVKLSAMLEDQGDPERWKSLILPSLQELRHRHPDLNITLNYTTYPYNEMREKLLSAAQNKTEIDLITLDQIWLGEFAEKGFLTDLTNYTKNWGRQNDWYEESWDGGFYKDTIYAIWAWTDIRGIWYWKDMLDKAGVDPNSLRTWNGYTEAAKKLNAVLRPEGIEGVHLVGASHSPDIEFYPYLWMLGGNILTMKTGHPTEGIHFFPSYNGTEGVRAMEFIKSQIDAGVKPQKNHFWGNEFLDRKFAVMLEALQHHVNLNTSEQKREFEEKIGFLPMFPVPDLSYNSSSLMGGWELSIPETSNHKDLAWELITIILEPDILAPYIVSHANLPTQISIGESSYMVEANKTIPYYSQLIDMINIGHGRPNIPEYPQIADHIRQALDEVYSGLKEPKQALDDAAAKSAKALGW
;
A
#
# COMPACT_ATOMS: atom_id res chain seq x y z
N MET A 1 9.21 109.17 22.15
CA MET A 1 10.08 108.55 21.13
C MET A 1 10.03 107.05 21.14
N TYR A 2 9.76 106.54 20.04
CA TYR A 2 9.54 105.15 19.62
C TYR A 2 10.45 104.07 20.18
N ARG A 3 9.83 102.89 20.26
CA ARG A 3 10.27 101.51 20.18
C ARG A 3 10.14 100.74 21.51
N SER A 4 9.39 99.67 21.69
CA SER A 4 9.43 98.44 20.95
C SER A 4 8.29 97.54 21.41
N THR A 5 7.38 97.22 20.54
CA THR A 5 6.33 96.20 20.72
C THR A 5 6.30 95.25 19.51
N THR A 6 7.36 94.40 19.34
CA THR A 6 7.34 93.52 18.18
C THR A 6 8.11 92.19 18.43
N VAL A 7 8.29 91.74 19.69
CA VAL A 7 9.06 90.49 19.94
C VAL A 7 8.19 89.41 20.60
N THR A 8 6.96 89.68 21.04
CA THR A 8 6.16 88.67 21.81
C THR A 8 5.16 87.90 20.94
N LEU A 9 5.08 88.12 19.63
CA LEU A 9 4.06 87.46 18.79
C LEU A 9 4.64 86.24 17.95
N PHE A 10 5.96 86.06 17.94
CA PHE A 10 6.60 84.92 17.16
C PHE A 10 6.91 83.66 17.96
N LEU A 11 6.82 83.71 19.31
CA LEU A 11 7.08 82.56 20.14
C LEU A 11 5.84 81.67 20.45
N VAL A 12 4.64 82.21 20.21
CA VAL A 12 3.36 81.42 20.46
C VAL A 12 2.95 80.64 19.21
N LEU A 13 3.45 81.01 18.02
CA LEU A 13 3.12 80.30 16.77
C LEU A 13 3.99 79.05 16.52
N PHE A 14 5.17 78.88 17.17
CA PHE A 14 6.03 77.72 17.06
C PHE A 14 5.70 76.56 18.01
N LEU A 15 4.92 76.83 19.07
CA LEU A 15 4.50 75.82 20.05
C LEU A 15 3.22 75.06 19.64
N LEU A 16 2.46 75.56 18.65
CA LEU A 16 1.25 74.93 18.15
C LEU A 16 1.45 74.01 16.95
N ILE A 17 2.64 74.03 16.30
CA ILE A 17 2.96 73.17 15.15
C ILE A 17 3.73 71.92 15.56
N ALA A 18 4.22 71.81 16.80
CA ALA A 18 4.97 70.62 17.29
C ALA A 18 4.08 69.47 17.84
N ILE A 19 2.73 69.66 17.86
CA ILE A 19 1.81 68.62 18.40
C ILE A 19 1.09 67.80 17.32
N ILE A 20 1.28 68.08 16.01
CA ILE A 20 0.47 67.44 14.94
C ILE A 20 1.26 66.45 14.09
N VAL A 21 2.50 66.07 14.42
CA VAL A 21 3.22 65.00 13.70
C VAL A 21 3.77 64.00 14.67
N MET A 22 2.89 63.34 15.45
CA MET A 22 3.11 61.95 15.85
C MET A 22 2.54 61.10 14.72
N PRO A 23 3.36 60.23 14.07
CA PRO A 23 2.83 59.25 13.12
C PRO A 23 1.86 58.36 13.93
N PRO A 24 0.68 58.05 13.41
CA PRO A 24 -0.18 57.07 14.06
C PRO A 24 0.65 55.83 14.22
N ASN A 25 0.87 55.38 15.45
CA ASN A 25 1.34 54.01 15.70
C ASN A 25 0.29 53.13 15.05
N PHE A 26 0.52 52.75 13.77
CA PHE A 26 -0.07 51.56 13.21
C PHE A 26 0.54 50.38 13.98
N THR A 27 0.00 50.11 15.16
CA THR A 27 0.02 48.75 15.68
C THR A 27 -0.68 47.95 14.59
N ARG A 28 0.14 47.27 13.73
CA ARG A 28 -0.37 46.15 12.94
C ARG A 28 -0.97 45.22 13.98
N LEU A 29 -2.29 45.28 14.15
CA LEU A 29 -3.04 44.14 14.70
C LEU A 29 -2.65 43.00 13.79
N SER A 30 -1.72 42.16 14.24
CA SER A 30 -1.52 40.86 13.60
C SER A 30 -2.90 40.19 13.69
N ALA A 31 -3.57 40.04 12.56
CA ALA A 31 -4.83 39.32 12.53
C ALA A 31 -4.53 37.96 13.18
N GLN A 32 -5.27 37.65 14.23
CA GLN A 32 -5.12 36.35 14.90
C GLN A 32 -5.48 35.30 13.88
N LYS A 33 -4.49 34.40 13.55
CA LYS A 33 -4.71 33.32 12.60
C LYS A 33 -5.84 32.44 13.10
N GLN A 34 -6.70 32.03 12.20
CA GLN A 34 -7.75 31.07 12.52
C GLN A 34 -7.08 29.69 12.82
N GLU A 35 -7.41 29.13 13.97
CA GLU A 35 -6.95 27.80 14.37
C GLU A 35 -7.71 26.73 13.60
N VAL A 36 -6.96 25.79 12.97
CA VAL A 36 -7.49 24.58 12.32
C VAL A 36 -6.75 23.38 12.84
N LYS A 37 -7.49 22.39 13.34
CA LYS A 37 -6.93 21.16 13.89
C LYS A 37 -7.39 19.99 13.03
N LEU A 38 -6.51 19.49 12.20
CA LEU A 38 -6.74 18.27 11.44
C LEU A 38 -6.38 17.05 12.29
N SER A 39 -7.02 15.93 11.99
CA SER A 39 -6.77 14.64 12.63
C SER A 39 -6.58 13.52 11.59
N ALA A 40 -5.72 12.55 11.89
CA ALA A 40 -5.52 11.41 11.00
C ALA A 40 -5.41 10.08 11.77
N MET A 41 -5.86 9.01 11.11
CA MET A 41 -5.63 7.63 11.53
C MET A 41 -4.86 6.90 10.44
N LEU A 42 -3.67 6.41 10.78
CA LEU A 42 -2.70 5.88 9.83
C LEU A 42 -2.24 4.49 10.28
N GLU A 43 -1.94 3.63 9.33
CA GLU A 43 -1.35 2.33 9.62
C GLU A 43 0.16 2.46 9.80
N ASP A 44 0.75 1.78 10.78
CA ASP A 44 2.15 1.99 11.16
C ASP A 44 3.16 1.10 10.44
N GLN A 45 2.72 0.04 9.78
CA GLN A 45 3.58 -0.95 9.12
C GLN A 45 4.77 -1.41 10.00
N GLY A 46 4.54 -1.46 11.31
CA GLY A 46 5.55 -1.83 12.29
C GLY A 46 6.53 -0.71 12.69
N ASP A 47 6.37 0.51 12.16
CA ASP A 47 7.13 1.70 12.55
C ASP A 47 6.22 2.93 12.72
N PRO A 48 5.79 3.24 13.95
CA PRO A 48 4.92 4.39 14.22
C PRO A 48 5.52 5.75 13.82
N GLU A 49 6.84 5.82 13.70
CA GLU A 49 7.55 7.06 13.37
C GLU A 49 7.69 7.31 11.87
N ARG A 50 7.39 6.29 11.03
CA ARG A 50 7.54 6.38 9.57
C ARG A 50 6.83 7.58 8.95
N TRP A 51 5.67 7.93 9.47
CA TRP A 51 4.83 9.02 8.94
C TRP A 51 5.42 10.40 9.12
N LYS A 52 6.36 10.60 10.06
CA LYS A 52 6.98 11.91 10.29
C LYS A 52 7.66 12.46 9.05
N SER A 53 8.37 11.61 8.32
CA SER A 53 9.10 12.00 7.11
C SER A 53 8.18 12.49 5.99
N LEU A 54 6.91 12.07 5.98
CA LEU A 54 5.90 12.45 5.00
C LEU A 54 5.01 13.60 5.51
N ILE A 55 4.54 13.51 6.74
CA ILE A 55 3.60 14.49 7.31
C ILE A 55 4.26 15.86 7.57
N LEU A 56 5.49 15.90 8.07
CA LEU A 56 6.11 17.18 8.42
C LEU A 56 6.30 18.11 7.21
N PRO A 57 6.90 17.66 6.09
CA PRO A 57 7.02 18.50 4.90
C PRO A 57 5.66 18.86 4.30
N SER A 58 4.71 17.92 4.27
CA SER A 58 3.36 18.16 3.74
C SER A 58 2.61 19.22 4.55
N LEU A 59 2.69 19.15 5.87
CA LEU A 59 2.05 20.14 6.75
C LEU A 59 2.73 21.51 6.66
N GLN A 60 4.04 21.55 6.44
CA GLN A 60 4.77 22.80 6.21
C GLN A 60 4.31 23.47 4.92
N GLU A 61 4.17 22.71 3.84
CA GLU A 61 3.68 23.21 2.56
C GLU A 61 2.22 23.67 2.67
N LEU A 62 1.35 22.90 3.33
CA LEU A 62 -0.05 23.30 3.55
C LEU A 62 -0.15 24.63 4.31
N ARG A 63 0.66 24.84 5.35
CA ARG A 63 0.74 26.11 6.09
C ARG A 63 1.28 27.27 5.25
N HIS A 64 2.18 26.98 4.32
CA HIS A 64 2.71 27.97 3.38
C HIS A 64 1.62 28.45 2.41
N ARG A 65 0.75 27.55 1.96
CA ARG A 65 -0.37 27.89 1.09
C ARG A 65 -1.49 28.65 1.83
N HIS A 66 -1.61 28.46 3.15
CA HIS A 66 -2.62 29.11 4.00
C HIS A 66 -1.99 29.95 5.12
N PRO A 67 -1.34 31.10 4.78
CA PRO A 67 -0.63 31.89 5.78
C PRO A 67 -1.52 32.57 6.83
N ASP A 68 -2.83 32.66 6.59
CA ASP A 68 -3.87 33.15 7.48
C ASP A 68 -4.39 32.11 8.48
N LEU A 69 -4.08 30.84 8.27
CA LEU A 69 -4.46 29.73 9.14
C LEU A 69 -3.30 29.30 10.05
N ASN A 70 -3.63 28.86 11.26
CA ASN A 70 -2.72 28.11 12.12
C ASN A 70 -3.13 26.64 12.11
N ILE A 71 -2.61 25.87 11.13
CA ILE A 71 -2.99 24.48 10.89
C ILE A 71 -2.11 23.57 11.73
N THR A 72 -2.73 22.67 12.49
CA THR A 72 -2.08 21.57 13.18
C THR A 72 -2.66 20.24 12.71
N LEU A 73 -1.86 19.18 12.71
CA LEU A 73 -2.30 17.82 12.41
C LEU A 73 -1.92 16.91 13.58
N ASN A 74 -2.92 16.30 14.20
CA ASN A 74 -2.74 15.24 15.19
C ASN A 74 -3.02 13.90 14.50
N TYR A 75 -2.09 12.95 14.57
CA TYR A 75 -2.32 11.63 14.00
C TYR A 75 -2.06 10.54 15.03
N THR A 76 -2.77 9.43 14.87
CA THR A 76 -2.58 8.20 15.63
C THR A 76 -2.27 7.08 14.65
N THR A 77 -1.30 6.25 14.98
CA THR A 77 -0.95 5.08 14.18
C THR A 77 -1.44 3.80 14.85
N TYR A 78 -1.76 2.80 14.05
CA TYR A 78 -2.21 1.49 14.48
C TYR A 78 -1.54 0.40 13.66
N PRO A 79 -1.21 -0.76 14.27
CA PRO A 79 -0.74 -1.92 13.53
C PRO A 79 -1.85 -2.47 12.62
N TYR A 80 -1.44 -3.12 11.53
CA TYR A 80 -2.34 -3.62 10.48
C TYR A 80 -3.56 -4.39 11.01
N ASN A 81 -3.33 -5.32 11.92
CA ASN A 81 -4.37 -6.18 12.49
C ASN A 81 -5.42 -5.42 13.33
N GLU A 82 -5.12 -4.21 13.79
CA GLU A 82 -6.04 -3.38 14.56
C GLU A 82 -6.69 -2.28 13.71
N MET A 83 -6.00 -1.83 12.65
CA MET A 83 -6.37 -0.62 11.88
C MET A 83 -7.80 -0.68 11.37
N ARG A 84 -8.21 -1.77 10.72
CA ARG A 84 -9.57 -1.90 10.17
C ARG A 84 -10.64 -1.77 11.26
N GLU A 85 -10.47 -2.41 12.41
CA GLU A 85 -11.43 -2.34 13.53
C GLU A 85 -11.50 -0.94 14.13
N LYS A 86 -10.36 -0.25 14.25
CA LYS A 86 -10.30 1.14 14.72
C LYS A 86 -11.05 2.07 13.78
N LEU A 87 -10.85 1.94 12.47
CA LEU A 87 -11.57 2.72 11.46
C LEU A 87 -13.08 2.44 11.50
N LEU A 88 -13.50 1.17 11.59
CA LEU A 88 -14.92 0.81 11.72
C LEU A 88 -15.54 1.41 12.99
N SER A 89 -14.83 1.34 14.10
CA SER A 89 -15.27 1.95 15.37
C SER A 89 -15.40 3.48 15.26
N ALA A 90 -14.41 4.13 14.65
CA ALA A 90 -14.43 5.57 14.44
C ALA A 90 -15.61 6.00 13.54
N ALA A 91 -15.86 5.27 12.46
CA ALA A 91 -16.98 5.50 11.56
C ALA A 91 -18.35 5.34 12.26
N GLN A 92 -18.53 4.27 13.04
CA GLN A 92 -19.75 4.00 13.81
C GLN A 92 -20.02 5.10 14.87
N ASN A 93 -18.97 5.56 15.54
CA ASN A 93 -19.04 6.61 16.55
C ASN A 93 -19.08 8.03 15.96
N LYS A 94 -19.02 8.16 14.64
CA LYS A 94 -18.93 9.44 13.93
C LYS A 94 -17.78 10.32 14.45
N THR A 95 -16.65 9.68 14.75
CA THR A 95 -15.44 10.40 15.17
C THR A 95 -14.96 11.27 14.02
N GLU A 96 -14.70 12.54 14.30
CA GLU A 96 -14.17 13.48 13.33
C GLU A 96 -12.71 13.10 13.00
N ILE A 97 -12.46 12.72 11.75
CA ILE A 97 -11.15 12.40 11.22
C ILE A 97 -11.07 12.97 9.81
N ASP A 98 -9.93 13.59 9.48
CA ASP A 98 -9.74 14.30 8.22
C ASP A 98 -8.95 13.50 7.19
N LEU A 99 -8.07 12.61 7.64
CA LEU A 99 -7.24 11.77 6.76
C LEU A 99 -7.13 10.36 7.34
N ILE A 100 -7.28 9.37 6.49
CA ILE A 100 -7.03 7.96 6.83
C ILE A 100 -6.17 7.27 5.77
N THR A 101 -5.46 6.23 6.19
CA THR A 101 -4.96 5.21 5.28
C THR A 101 -5.89 4.02 5.24
N LEU A 102 -6.08 3.48 4.03
CA LEU A 102 -6.85 2.25 3.78
C LEU A 102 -5.96 1.23 3.08
N ASP A 103 -6.08 -0.04 3.47
CA ASP A 103 -5.72 -1.14 2.55
C ASP A 103 -6.78 -1.19 1.45
N GLN A 104 -6.37 -1.31 0.21
CA GLN A 104 -7.21 -1.37 -0.97
C GLN A 104 -8.42 -2.34 -0.79
N ILE A 105 -8.23 -3.47 -0.12
CA ILE A 105 -9.27 -4.47 0.11
C ILE A 105 -10.40 -4.04 1.07
N TRP A 106 -10.24 -2.94 1.77
CA TRP A 106 -11.27 -2.42 2.67
C TRP A 106 -12.14 -1.34 2.01
N LEU A 107 -11.70 -0.78 0.88
CA LEU A 107 -12.34 0.34 0.20
C LEU A 107 -13.83 0.08 -0.05
N GLY A 108 -14.17 -1.06 -0.66
CA GLY A 108 -15.56 -1.40 -0.98
C GLY A 108 -16.47 -1.46 0.24
N GLU A 109 -15.99 -2.03 1.34
CA GLU A 109 -16.75 -2.09 2.59
C GLU A 109 -17.04 -0.70 3.17
N PHE A 110 -16.02 0.15 3.24
CA PHE A 110 -16.13 1.48 3.83
C PHE A 110 -16.95 2.42 2.94
N ALA A 111 -16.80 2.32 1.61
CA ALA A 111 -17.57 3.10 0.64
C ALA A 111 -19.06 2.71 0.67
N GLU A 112 -19.40 1.40 0.65
CA GLU A 112 -20.78 0.94 0.70
C GLU A 112 -21.51 1.36 1.98
N LYS A 113 -20.80 1.44 3.09
CA LYS A 113 -21.33 1.91 4.37
C LYS A 113 -21.41 3.44 4.48
N GLY A 114 -20.98 4.19 3.46
CA GLY A 114 -20.98 5.64 3.46
C GLY A 114 -19.99 6.28 4.45
N PHE A 115 -18.87 5.60 4.72
CA PHE A 115 -17.83 6.11 5.63
C PHE A 115 -16.80 6.98 4.94
N LEU A 116 -16.75 6.95 3.61
CA LEU A 116 -15.77 7.67 2.80
C LEU A 116 -16.43 8.81 2.03
N THR A 117 -15.70 9.88 1.86
CA THR A 117 -16.10 11.02 1.03
C THR A 117 -15.91 10.67 -0.45
N ASP A 118 -16.91 11.01 -1.29
CA ASP A 118 -16.79 10.97 -2.75
C ASP A 118 -15.74 11.98 -3.22
N LEU A 119 -14.63 11.48 -3.78
CA LEU A 119 -13.51 12.28 -4.26
C LEU A 119 -13.62 12.60 -5.76
N THR A 120 -14.69 12.20 -6.45
CA THR A 120 -14.82 12.33 -7.91
C THR A 120 -14.64 13.77 -8.40
N ASN A 121 -15.26 14.75 -7.72
CA ASN A 121 -15.11 16.14 -8.10
C ASN A 121 -13.72 16.70 -7.74
N TYR A 122 -13.13 16.26 -6.64
CA TYR A 122 -11.79 16.65 -6.24
C TYR A 122 -10.74 16.17 -7.25
N THR A 123 -10.79 14.90 -7.64
CA THR A 123 -9.86 14.31 -8.61
C THR A 123 -10.01 14.90 -10.00
N LYS A 124 -11.27 15.14 -10.44
CA LYS A 124 -11.55 15.80 -11.74
C LYS A 124 -10.94 17.20 -11.81
N ASN A 125 -11.05 17.98 -10.74
CA ASN A 125 -10.50 19.33 -10.68
C ASN A 125 -8.96 19.31 -10.56
N TRP A 126 -8.40 18.27 -9.91
CA TRP A 126 -6.96 18.08 -9.80
C TRP A 126 -6.29 17.70 -11.13
N GLY A 127 -6.97 16.88 -11.94
CA GLY A 127 -6.58 16.60 -13.32
C GLY A 127 -5.32 15.76 -13.49
N ARG A 128 -4.86 15.03 -12.47
CA ARG A 128 -3.63 14.22 -12.50
C ARG A 128 -3.86 12.72 -12.63
N GLN A 129 -5.08 12.27 -12.91
CA GLN A 129 -5.43 10.85 -13.00
C GLN A 129 -4.53 10.06 -13.98
N ASN A 130 -4.06 10.68 -15.05
CA ASN A 130 -3.21 10.03 -16.05
C ASN A 130 -1.76 9.81 -15.58
N ASP A 131 -1.41 10.27 -14.39
CA ASP A 131 -0.09 10.05 -13.78
C ASP A 131 -0.01 8.74 -13.00
N TRP A 132 -1.13 8.03 -12.80
CA TRP A 132 -1.14 6.73 -12.12
C TRP A 132 -1.03 5.58 -13.13
N TYR A 133 -0.37 4.48 -12.72
CA TYR A 133 -0.54 3.20 -13.38
C TYR A 133 -2.03 2.80 -13.31
N GLU A 134 -2.58 2.24 -14.40
CA GLU A 134 -4.01 1.98 -14.56
C GLU A 134 -4.60 1.20 -13.37
N GLU A 135 -4.00 0.06 -13.01
CA GLU A 135 -4.45 -0.77 -11.90
C GLU A 135 -4.46 -0.01 -10.55
N SER A 136 -3.46 0.86 -10.34
CA SER A 136 -3.37 1.66 -9.10
C SER A 136 -4.42 2.78 -9.07
N TRP A 137 -4.78 3.33 -10.23
CA TRP A 137 -5.85 4.32 -10.30
C TRP A 137 -7.22 3.69 -10.09
N ASP A 138 -7.46 2.55 -10.74
CA ASP A 138 -8.72 1.81 -10.66
C ASP A 138 -8.97 1.25 -9.26
N GLY A 139 -7.91 0.97 -8.51
CA GLY A 139 -7.98 0.53 -7.11
C GLY A 139 -8.71 1.50 -6.19
N GLY A 140 -8.68 2.81 -6.47
CA GLY A 140 -9.37 3.84 -5.70
C GLY A 140 -10.89 3.90 -5.90
N PHE A 141 -11.44 3.08 -6.82
CA PHE A 141 -12.87 3.10 -7.14
C PHE A 141 -13.67 2.03 -6.41
N TYR A 142 -14.86 2.42 -5.99
CA TYR A 142 -15.94 1.50 -5.68
C TYR A 142 -17.14 1.84 -6.54
N LYS A 143 -17.61 0.87 -7.36
CA LYS A 143 -18.56 1.15 -8.45
C LYS A 143 -17.96 2.24 -9.37
N ASP A 144 -18.72 3.27 -9.69
CA ASP A 144 -18.28 4.36 -10.60
C ASP A 144 -17.74 5.61 -9.84
N THR A 145 -17.45 5.48 -8.54
CA THR A 145 -17.06 6.59 -7.67
C THR A 145 -15.69 6.34 -7.08
N ILE A 146 -14.81 7.35 -7.14
CA ILE A 146 -13.49 7.30 -6.52
C ILE A 146 -13.58 7.77 -5.07
N TYR A 147 -13.04 6.97 -4.15
CA TYR A 147 -13.08 7.23 -2.70
C TYR A 147 -11.70 7.34 -2.06
N ALA A 148 -10.66 6.87 -2.75
CA ALA A 148 -9.30 6.92 -2.25
C ALA A 148 -8.30 7.10 -3.39
N ILE A 149 -7.07 7.51 -3.06
CA ILE A 149 -5.95 7.59 -4.00
C ILE A 149 -4.86 6.64 -3.50
N TRP A 150 -4.49 5.69 -4.33
CA TRP A 150 -3.42 4.75 -4.02
C TRP A 150 -2.07 5.46 -4.03
N ALA A 151 -1.43 5.57 -2.88
CA ALA A 151 -0.24 6.40 -2.70
C ALA A 151 1.06 5.64 -2.99
N TRP A 152 1.16 4.38 -2.56
CA TRP A 152 2.30 3.50 -2.87
C TRP A 152 1.84 2.05 -2.89
N THR A 153 2.62 1.23 -3.56
CA THR A 153 2.33 -0.19 -3.75
C THR A 153 3.52 -1.07 -3.37
N ASP A 154 3.29 -2.35 -3.30
CA ASP A 154 4.28 -3.41 -3.32
C ASP A 154 3.96 -4.41 -4.44
N ILE A 155 4.96 -5.16 -4.86
CA ILE A 155 4.82 -6.25 -5.81
C ILE A 155 5.73 -7.40 -5.41
N ARG A 156 5.31 -8.63 -5.68
CA ARG A 156 6.00 -9.83 -5.23
C ARG A 156 6.69 -10.55 -6.37
N GLY A 157 7.89 -11.07 -6.08
CA GLY A 157 8.66 -11.89 -7.00
C GLY A 157 9.45 -12.97 -6.26
N ILE A 158 10.28 -13.74 -6.97
CA ILE A 158 11.06 -14.83 -6.41
C ILE A 158 12.39 -14.29 -5.88
N TRP A 159 12.57 -14.34 -4.57
CA TRP A 159 13.83 -14.05 -3.88
C TRP A 159 14.53 -15.35 -3.50
N TYR A 160 15.86 -15.41 -3.62
CA TYR A 160 16.62 -16.62 -3.28
C TYR A 160 18.03 -16.31 -2.80
N TRP A 161 18.57 -17.18 -1.95
CA TRP A 161 19.96 -17.18 -1.54
C TRP A 161 20.81 -17.96 -2.55
N LYS A 162 21.71 -17.29 -3.28
CA LYS A 162 22.57 -17.87 -4.33
C LYS A 162 23.40 -19.03 -3.78
N ASP A 163 24.06 -18.84 -2.64
CA ASP A 163 24.91 -19.84 -2.02
C ASP A 163 24.13 -21.09 -1.54
N MET A 164 22.87 -20.95 -1.14
CA MET A 164 22.02 -22.09 -0.80
C MET A 164 21.59 -22.88 -2.03
N LEU A 165 21.27 -22.18 -3.12
CA LEU A 165 20.96 -22.82 -4.39
C LEU A 165 22.17 -23.56 -4.94
N ASP A 166 23.34 -22.92 -4.93
CA ASP A 166 24.62 -23.52 -5.37
C ASP A 166 24.94 -24.78 -4.57
N LYS A 167 24.79 -24.72 -3.24
CA LYS A 167 25.00 -25.86 -2.32
C LYS A 167 24.10 -27.06 -2.66
N ALA A 168 22.87 -26.80 -3.07
CA ALA A 168 21.90 -27.82 -3.44
C ALA A 168 21.97 -28.22 -4.93
N GLY A 169 22.86 -27.61 -5.71
CA GLY A 169 22.97 -27.85 -7.16
C GLY A 169 21.69 -27.44 -7.91
N VAL A 170 21.07 -26.32 -7.50
CA VAL A 170 19.86 -25.78 -8.11
C VAL A 170 20.23 -24.59 -9.00
N ASP A 171 19.90 -24.67 -10.29
CA ASP A 171 19.99 -23.53 -11.21
C ASP A 171 18.84 -22.54 -10.87
N PRO A 172 19.12 -21.27 -10.58
CA PRO A 172 18.08 -20.26 -10.35
C PRO A 172 17.04 -20.19 -11.48
N ASN A 173 17.42 -20.42 -12.74
CA ASN A 173 16.46 -20.41 -13.85
C ASN A 173 15.41 -21.52 -13.76
N SER A 174 15.69 -22.61 -13.02
CA SER A 174 14.70 -23.66 -12.79
C SER A 174 13.51 -23.16 -11.98
N LEU A 175 13.69 -22.13 -11.15
CA LEU A 175 12.63 -21.54 -10.34
C LEU A 175 11.53 -20.84 -11.18
N ARG A 176 11.77 -20.62 -12.47
CA ARG A 176 10.85 -19.89 -13.35
C ARG A 176 9.62 -20.69 -13.77
N THR A 177 9.65 -22.02 -13.63
CA THR A 177 8.54 -22.88 -14.04
C THR A 177 8.03 -23.72 -12.89
N TRP A 178 6.76 -24.10 -12.90
CA TRP A 178 6.13 -24.91 -11.85
C TRP A 178 6.89 -26.21 -11.59
N ASN A 179 7.23 -26.93 -12.65
CA ASN A 179 8.00 -28.17 -12.55
C ASN A 179 9.39 -27.94 -11.97
N GLY A 180 10.09 -26.93 -12.50
CA GLY A 180 11.45 -26.60 -12.02
C GLY A 180 11.44 -26.12 -10.57
N TYR A 181 10.44 -25.30 -10.18
CA TYR A 181 10.25 -24.82 -8.81
C TYR A 181 10.00 -25.98 -7.83
N THR A 182 9.12 -26.92 -8.20
CA THR A 182 8.83 -28.11 -7.39
C THR A 182 10.07 -29.00 -7.23
N GLU A 183 10.83 -29.26 -8.30
CA GLU A 183 12.06 -30.05 -8.23
C GLU A 183 13.16 -29.31 -7.45
N ALA A 184 13.26 -27.99 -7.58
CA ALA A 184 14.15 -27.18 -6.75
C ALA A 184 13.80 -27.30 -5.27
N ALA A 185 12.52 -27.21 -4.90
CA ALA A 185 12.06 -27.38 -3.53
C ALA A 185 12.49 -28.72 -2.93
N LYS A 186 12.34 -29.81 -3.68
CA LYS A 186 12.81 -31.18 -3.24
C LYS A 186 14.31 -31.18 -2.98
N LYS A 187 15.12 -30.69 -3.92
CA LYS A 187 16.59 -30.65 -3.79
C LYS A 187 17.05 -29.81 -2.61
N LEU A 188 16.50 -28.60 -2.50
CA LEU A 188 16.81 -27.67 -1.41
C LEU A 188 16.45 -28.28 -0.05
N ASN A 189 15.25 -28.86 0.08
CA ASN A 189 14.84 -29.53 1.31
C ASN A 189 15.74 -30.70 1.68
N ALA A 190 16.18 -31.49 0.71
CA ALA A 190 17.06 -32.63 0.96
C ALA A 190 18.44 -32.20 1.51
N VAL A 191 18.96 -31.06 1.06
CA VAL A 191 20.30 -30.56 1.43
C VAL A 191 20.25 -29.68 2.66
N LEU A 192 19.23 -28.82 2.80
CA LEU A 192 19.25 -27.73 3.80
C LEU A 192 18.51 -28.08 5.09
N ARG A 193 17.50 -28.96 5.08
CA ARG A 193 16.75 -29.32 6.30
C ARG A 193 17.61 -29.94 7.41
N PRO A 194 18.64 -30.75 7.13
CA PRO A 194 19.54 -31.20 8.18
C PRO A 194 20.23 -30.06 8.94
N GLU A 195 20.28 -28.86 8.37
CA GLU A 195 20.83 -27.64 8.96
C GLU A 195 19.74 -26.73 9.58
N GLY A 196 18.47 -27.16 9.56
CA GLY A 196 17.33 -26.41 10.10
C GLY A 196 16.81 -25.32 9.16
N ILE A 197 17.14 -25.38 7.85
CA ILE A 197 16.73 -24.43 6.82
C ILE A 197 15.70 -25.08 5.91
N GLU A 198 14.58 -24.44 5.66
CA GLU A 198 13.58 -24.89 4.67
C GLU A 198 13.99 -24.41 3.27
N GLY A 199 13.73 -25.26 2.26
CA GLY A 199 14.11 -24.94 0.88
C GLY A 199 13.28 -23.80 0.29
N VAL A 200 11.99 -23.83 0.53
CA VAL A 200 11.04 -22.85 -0.02
C VAL A 200 10.09 -22.40 1.08
N HIS A 201 9.83 -21.11 1.16
CA HIS A 201 8.78 -20.55 1.99
C HIS A 201 7.42 -20.77 1.33
N LEU A 202 6.43 -21.19 2.11
CA LEU A 202 5.02 -21.27 1.73
C LEU A 202 4.20 -20.72 2.86
N VAL A 203 3.36 -19.72 2.58
CA VAL A 203 2.51 -19.08 3.59
C VAL A 203 1.46 -20.05 4.10
N GLY A 204 1.33 -20.19 5.41
CA GLY A 204 0.34 -21.06 6.05
C GLY A 204 -0.98 -20.35 6.30
N ALA A 205 -2.00 -21.13 6.66
CA ALA A 205 -3.39 -20.67 6.82
C ALA A 205 -3.62 -19.61 7.91
N SER A 206 -2.71 -19.50 8.87
CA SER A 206 -2.79 -18.43 9.91
C SER A 206 -2.51 -17.03 9.37
N HIS A 207 -2.10 -16.92 8.09
CA HIS A 207 -1.82 -15.68 7.39
C HIS A 207 -2.74 -15.51 6.19
N SER A 208 -2.23 -15.03 5.08
CA SER A 208 -3.00 -14.79 3.86
C SER A 208 -2.48 -15.63 2.70
N PRO A 209 -2.58 -16.98 2.75
CA PRO A 209 -2.11 -17.84 1.67
C PRO A 209 -2.84 -17.59 0.35
N ASP A 210 -4.00 -16.97 0.40
CA ASP A 210 -4.74 -16.46 -0.75
C ASP A 210 -3.88 -15.56 -1.64
N ILE A 211 -2.96 -14.77 -1.05
CA ILE A 211 -2.06 -13.90 -1.83
C ILE A 211 -1.08 -14.70 -2.71
N GLU A 212 -0.71 -15.89 -2.32
CA GLU A 212 0.12 -16.78 -3.17
C GLU A 212 -0.73 -17.53 -4.21
N PHE A 213 -2.01 -17.74 -3.98
CA PHE A 213 -2.93 -18.40 -4.91
C PHE A 213 -3.30 -17.51 -6.10
N TYR A 214 -3.51 -16.22 -5.88
CA TYR A 214 -4.03 -15.32 -6.89
C TYR A 214 -3.11 -15.16 -8.12
N PRO A 215 -1.78 -14.98 -8.00
CA PRO A 215 -0.91 -14.90 -9.16
C PRO A 215 -1.00 -16.13 -10.06
N TYR A 216 -1.13 -17.32 -9.47
CA TYR A 216 -1.27 -18.56 -10.24
C TYR A 216 -2.63 -18.67 -10.93
N LEU A 217 -3.70 -18.18 -10.28
CA LEU A 217 -5.01 -18.11 -10.89
C LEU A 217 -5.02 -17.17 -12.10
N TRP A 218 -4.50 -15.94 -11.93
CA TRP A 218 -4.50 -14.91 -12.96
C TRP A 218 -3.62 -15.26 -14.17
N MET A 219 -2.42 -15.81 -13.96
CA MET A 219 -1.56 -16.21 -15.08
C MET A 219 -2.16 -17.32 -15.96
N LEU A 220 -3.12 -18.06 -15.45
CA LEU A 220 -3.90 -19.03 -16.21
C LEU A 220 -5.14 -18.43 -16.90
N GLY A 221 -5.39 -17.14 -16.73
CA GLY A 221 -6.59 -16.44 -17.24
C GLY A 221 -7.83 -16.57 -16.36
N GLY A 222 -7.70 -17.11 -15.16
CA GLY A 222 -8.77 -17.18 -14.17
C GLY A 222 -8.97 -15.86 -13.42
N ASN A 223 -10.09 -15.72 -12.74
CA ASN A 223 -10.42 -14.55 -11.91
C ASN A 223 -11.02 -14.98 -10.58
N ILE A 224 -10.89 -14.13 -9.56
CA ILE A 224 -11.53 -14.36 -8.25
C ILE A 224 -13.04 -14.30 -8.41
N LEU A 225 -13.52 -13.28 -9.11
CA LEU A 225 -14.94 -13.01 -9.37
C LEU A 225 -15.18 -12.80 -10.86
N THR A 226 -16.37 -13.12 -11.31
CA THR A 226 -16.87 -12.80 -12.65
C THR A 226 -18.25 -12.14 -12.55
N MET A 227 -18.64 -11.45 -13.59
CA MET A 227 -19.97 -10.85 -13.70
C MET A 227 -20.95 -11.87 -14.27
N LYS A 228 -22.11 -12.07 -13.62
CA LYS A 228 -23.12 -13.07 -14.00
C LYS A 228 -24.54 -12.54 -13.86
N THR A 229 -25.42 -12.95 -14.74
CA THR A 229 -26.88 -12.77 -14.66
C THR A 229 -27.53 -13.92 -13.88
N GLY A 230 -28.78 -13.75 -13.46
CA GLY A 230 -29.54 -14.80 -12.75
C GLY A 230 -29.46 -14.71 -11.23
N HIS A 231 -28.93 -13.62 -10.71
CA HIS A 231 -29.02 -13.29 -9.29
C HIS A 231 -30.50 -13.06 -8.87
N PRO A 232 -30.93 -13.32 -7.60
CA PRO A 232 -32.28 -13.03 -7.12
C PRO A 232 -32.75 -11.59 -7.30
N THR A 233 -31.83 -10.62 -7.31
CA THR A 233 -32.11 -9.25 -7.72
C THR A 233 -31.80 -9.05 -9.21
N GLU A 234 -32.52 -8.15 -9.89
CA GLU A 234 -32.28 -7.86 -11.31
C GLU A 234 -30.88 -7.32 -11.55
N GLY A 235 -30.32 -7.61 -12.73
CA GLY A 235 -29.06 -7.08 -13.20
C GLY A 235 -27.94 -8.12 -13.33
N ILE A 236 -26.71 -7.60 -13.42
CA ILE A 236 -25.49 -8.40 -13.50
C ILE A 236 -24.76 -8.23 -12.16
N HIS A 237 -24.41 -9.33 -11.52
CA HIS A 237 -23.80 -9.35 -10.20
C HIS A 237 -22.51 -10.16 -10.19
N PHE A 238 -21.65 -9.90 -9.21
CA PHE A 238 -20.45 -10.70 -8.99
C PHE A 238 -20.80 -12.14 -8.59
N PHE A 239 -20.02 -13.06 -9.13
CA PHE A 239 -20.11 -14.48 -8.83
C PHE A 239 -18.71 -15.07 -8.67
N PRO A 240 -18.46 -15.99 -7.72
CA PRO A 240 -17.16 -16.62 -7.56
C PRO A 240 -16.78 -17.41 -8.80
N SER A 241 -15.57 -17.25 -9.30
CA SER A 241 -15.07 -17.98 -10.48
C SER A 241 -13.75 -18.71 -10.25
N TYR A 242 -13.14 -18.53 -9.08
CA TYR A 242 -11.87 -19.13 -8.72
C TYR A 242 -11.87 -20.66 -8.57
N ASN A 243 -13.03 -21.32 -8.60
CA ASN A 243 -13.19 -22.76 -8.60
C ASN A 243 -13.28 -23.38 -10.00
N GLY A 244 -13.06 -22.58 -11.05
CA GLY A 244 -12.93 -23.04 -12.44
C GLY A 244 -11.68 -23.88 -12.68
N THR A 245 -11.47 -24.29 -13.93
CA THR A 245 -10.31 -25.08 -14.36
C THR A 245 -8.98 -24.41 -13.96
N GLU A 246 -8.90 -23.10 -14.13
CA GLU A 246 -7.72 -22.28 -13.85
C GLU A 246 -7.40 -22.30 -12.36
N GLY A 247 -8.40 -22.10 -11.50
CA GLY A 247 -8.22 -22.14 -10.05
C GLY A 247 -7.85 -23.52 -9.53
N VAL A 248 -8.47 -24.58 -10.08
CA VAL A 248 -8.09 -25.96 -9.73
C VAL A 248 -6.62 -26.24 -10.10
N ARG A 249 -6.18 -25.89 -11.31
CA ARG A 249 -4.78 -26.04 -11.73
C ARG A 249 -3.82 -25.22 -10.85
N ALA A 250 -4.17 -24.00 -10.48
CA ALA A 250 -3.39 -23.18 -9.56
C ALA A 250 -3.25 -23.85 -8.19
N MET A 251 -4.34 -24.35 -7.63
CA MET A 251 -4.35 -25.06 -6.35
C MET A 251 -3.60 -26.42 -6.41
N GLU A 252 -3.69 -27.13 -7.53
CA GLU A 252 -2.90 -28.36 -7.78
C GLU A 252 -1.39 -28.07 -7.79
N PHE A 253 -0.96 -26.95 -8.38
CA PHE A 253 0.43 -26.54 -8.31
C PHE A 253 0.84 -26.26 -6.86
N ILE A 254 0.06 -25.51 -6.09
CA ILE A 254 0.34 -25.26 -4.66
C ILE A 254 0.40 -26.59 -3.90
N LYS A 255 -0.56 -27.51 -4.12
CA LYS A 255 -0.56 -28.84 -3.52
C LYS A 255 0.72 -29.61 -3.87
N SER A 256 1.23 -29.48 -5.11
CA SER A 256 2.45 -30.16 -5.53
C SER A 256 3.68 -29.75 -4.69
N GLN A 257 3.69 -28.55 -4.12
CA GLN A 257 4.74 -28.09 -3.18
C GLN A 257 4.64 -28.88 -1.86
N ILE A 258 3.42 -29.09 -1.36
CA ILE A 258 3.18 -29.93 -0.16
C ILE A 258 3.64 -31.35 -0.44
N ASP A 259 3.26 -31.93 -1.59
CA ASP A 259 3.65 -33.28 -2.00
C ASP A 259 5.18 -33.40 -2.21
N ALA A 260 5.85 -32.32 -2.59
CA ALA A 260 7.31 -32.21 -2.63
C ALA A 260 7.95 -32.04 -1.24
N GLY A 261 7.12 -32.00 -0.19
CA GLY A 261 7.55 -31.90 1.20
C GLY A 261 7.74 -30.47 1.70
N VAL A 262 7.32 -29.43 0.97
CA VAL A 262 7.29 -28.06 1.50
C VAL A 262 6.28 -28.01 2.64
N LYS A 263 6.64 -27.33 3.74
CA LYS A 263 5.78 -27.20 4.91
C LYS A 263 5.22 -25.78 4.98
N PRO A 264 3.89 -25.63 5.02
CA PRO A 264 3.28 -24.31 5.25
C PRO A 264 3.75 -23.73 6.57
N GLN A 265 4.15 -22.47 6.58
CA GLN A 265 4.64 -21.79 7.76
C GLN A 265 3.48 -21.21 8.57
N LYS A 266 3.44 -21.50 9.87
CA LYS A 266 2.36 -21.04 10.75
C LYS A 266 2.39 -19.54 10.99
N ASN A 267 3.59 -18.97 11.00
CA ASN A 267 3.82 -17.54 11.20
C ASN A 267 4.50 -16.98 9.95
N HIS A 268 4.04 -15.84 9.51
CA HIS A 268 4.66 -15.08 8.44
C HIS A 268 5.24 -13.80 9.05
N PHE A 269 6.54 -13.60 8.95
CA PHE A 269 7.25 -12.44 9.50
C PHE A 269 7.85 -11.59 8.39
N TRP A 270 7.05 -11.13 7.47
CA TRP A 270 7.36 -10.09 6.49
C TRP A 270 8.84 -10.03 6.05
N GLY A 271 9.41 -11.18 5.71
CA GLY A 271 10.76 -11.31 5.17
C GLY A 271 11.92 -11.38 6.18
N ASN A 272 11.72 -11.10 7.46
CA ASN A 272 12.81 -11.21 8.46
C ASN A 272 13.40 -12.62 8.52
N GLU A 273 12.56 -13.65 8.46
CA GLU A 273 13.01 -15.05 8.45
C GLU A 273 13.81 -15.41 7.22
N PHE A 274 13.56 -14.76 6.06
CA PHE A 274 14.37 -14.91 4.88
C PHE A 274 15.76 -14.29 5.10
N LEU A 275 15.84 -13.09 5.67
CA LEU A 275 17.10 -12.44 6.04
C LEU A 275 17.87 -13.24 7.10
N ASP A 276 17.16 -13.87 8.03
CA ASP A 276 17.72 -14.81 9.03
C ASP A 276 18.10 -16.17 8.43
N ARG A 277 18.03 -16.29 7.09
CA ARG A 277 18.41 -17.51 6.34
C ARG A 277 17.60 -18.77 6.74
N LYS A 278 16.33 -18.61 7.12
CA LYS A 278 15.43 -19.73 7.45
C LYS A 278 14.87 -20.43 6.21
N PHE A 279 14.90 -19.74 5.06
CA PHE A 279 14.43 -20.22 3.77
C PHE A 279 15.45 -19.92 2.68
N ALA A 280 15.59 -20.82 1.72
CA ALA A 280 16.45 -20.59 0.55
C ALA A 280 15.73 -19.78 -0.53
N VAL A 281 14.42 -19.96 -0.70
CA VAL A 281 13.58 -19.29 -1.70
C VAL A 281 12.31 -18.75 -1.04
N MET A 282 11.89 -17.57 -1.43
CA MET A 282 10.66 -16.90 -0.95
C MET A 282 9.99 -16.13 -2.09
N LEU A 283 8.65 -16.12 -2.08
CA LEU A 283 7.81 -15.28 -2.94
C LEU A 283 7.32 -14.09 -2.10
N GLU A 284 7.94 -12.91 -2.26
CA GLU A 284 7.63 -11.76 -1.40
C GLU A 284 8.00 -10.43 -2.07
N ALA A 285 7.57 -9.33 -1.44
CA ALA A 285 7.94 -7.96 -1.80
C ALA A 285 9.31 -7.56 -1.21
N LEU A 286 9.81 -6.39 -1.60
CA LEU A 286 11.16 -5.91 -1.23
C LEU A 286 11.28 -5.39 0.20
N GLN A 287 10.20 -5.31 0.97
CA GLN A 287 10.18 -4.65 2.29
C GLN A 287 11.26 -5.12 3.29
N HIS A 288 11.78 -6.34 3.13
CA HIS A 288 12.91 -6.82 3.97
C HIS A 288 14.20 -6.05 3.77
N HIS A 289 14.38 -5.33 2.66
CA HIS A 289 15.58 -4.52 2.46
C HIS A 289 15.70 -3.43 3.54
N VAL A 290 14.59 -2.87 4.02
CA VAL A 290 14.60 -1.81 5.05
C VAL A 290 14.97 -2.34 6.44
N ASN A 291 14.89 -3.64 6.66
CA ASN A 291 15.26 -4.31 7.92
C ASN A 291 16.77 -4.58 8.03
N LEU A 292 17.55 -4.22 7.00
CA LEU A 292 19.01 -4.37 7.01
C LEU A 292 19.65 -3.25 7.83
N ASN A 293 20.04 -3.55 9.05
CA ASN A 293 20.51 -2.55 10.01
C ASN A 293 22.02 -2.30 9.98
N THR A 294 22.80 -3.20 9.36
CA THR A 294 24.27 -3.09 9.33
C THR A 294 24.80 -3.05 7.90
N SER A 295 25.98 -2.44 7.73
CA SER A 295 26.66 -2.43 6.42
C SER A 295 27.04 -3.86 5.97
N GLU A 296 27.25 -4.78 6.90
CA GLU A 296 27.54 -6.17 6.59
C GLU A 296 26.31 -6.89 6.04
N GLN A 297 25.14 -6.73 6.67
CA GLN A 297 23.86 -7.27 6.18
C GLN A 297 23.52 -6.74 4.78
N LYS A 298 23.73 -5.44 4.53
CA LYS A 298 23.52 -4.83 3.20
C LYS A 298 24.42 -5.44 2.15
N ARG A 299 25.71 -5.57 2.44
CA ARG A 299 26.67 -6.21 1.53
C ARG A 299 26.33 -7.69 1.29
N GLU A 300 25.97 -8.45 2.33
CA GLU A 300 25.56 -9.84 2.17
C GLU A 300 24.30 -9.98 1.31
N PHE A 301 23.34 -9.09 1.47
CA PHE A 301 22.14 -9.02 0.64
C PHE A 301 22.50 -8.80 -0.83
N GLU A 302 23.33 -7.79 -1.14
CA GLU A 302 23.75 -7.46 -2.50
C GLU A 302 24.53 -8.60 -3.16
N GLU A 303 25.44 -9.25 -2.43
CA GLU A 303 26.30 -10.29 -2.97
C GLU A 303 25.59 -11.65 -3.13
N LYS A 304 24.80 -12.04 -2.12
CA LYS A 304 24.29 -13.42 -1.99
C LYS A 304 22.83 -13.59 -2.35
N ILE A 305 22.03 -12.54 -2.39
CA ILE A 305 20.63 -12.65 -2.78
C ILE A 305 20.48 -12.47 -4.28
N GLY A 306 19.65 -13.32 -4.89
CA GLY A 306 19.18 -13.21 -6.26
C GLY A 306 17.69 -12.92 -6.29
N PHE A 307 17.24 -12.38 -7.39
CA PHE A 307 15.85 -12.04 -7.65
C PHE A 307 15.45 -12.45 -9.07
N LEU A 308 14.26 -13.01 -9.20
CA LEU A 308 13.60 -13.20 -10.49
C LEU A 308 12.29 -12.38 -10.46
N PRO A 309 12.12 -11.44 -11.42
CA PRO A 309 10.98 -10.54 -11.45
C PRO A 309 9.72 -11.25 -11.97
N MET A 310 9.29 -12.30 -11.29
CA MET A 310 8.15 -13.12 -11.68
C MET A 310 7.74 -14.10 -10.59
N PHE A 311 6.51 -14.59 -10.68
CA PHE A 311 6.09 -15.86 -10.07
C PHE A 311 6.40 -17.02 -11.01
N PRO A 312 6.58 -18.25 -10.49
CA PRO A 312 6.75 -19.43 -11.33
C PRO A 312 5.53 -19.63 -12.24
N VAL A 313 5.76 -19.88 -13.51
CA VAL A 313 4.72 -20.11 -14.53
C VAL A 313 4.59 -21.61 -14.87
N PRO A 314 3.45 -22.07 -15.42
CA PRO A 314 3.29 -23.48 -15.82
C PRO A 314 4.42 -23.95 -16.74
N ASP A 315 4.74 -23.15 -17.73
CA ASP A 315 5.90 -23.24 -18.62
C ASP A 315 6.22 -21.85 -19.19
N LEU A 316 7.33 -21.69 -19.88
CA LEU A 316 7.82 -20.38 -20.35
C LEU A 316 6.98 -19.75 -21.49
N SER A 317 5.89 -20.37 -21.93
CA SER A 317 4.93 -19.77 -22.86
C SER A 317 3.88 -18.91 -22.15
N TYR A 318 3.76 -19.02 -20.82
CA TYR A 318 2.85 -18.23 -20.01
C TYR A 318 3.51 -16.94 -19.55
N ASN A 319 2.72 -15.86 -19.51
CA ASN A 319 3.12 -14.65 -18.82
C ASN A 319 2.97 -14.83 -17.31
N SER A 320 3.90 -14.29 -16.54
CA SER A 320 3.76 -14.23 -15.09
C SER A 320 2.73 -13.18 -14.69
N SER A 321 2.17 -13.36 -13.53
CA SER A 321 1.30 -12.40 -12.85
C SER A 321 1.80 -12.23 -11.42
N SER A 322 1.50 -11.10 -10.80
CA SER A 322 1.83 -10.85 -9.40
C SER A 322 0.67 -10.15 -8.69
N LEU A 323 0.69 -10.18 -7.37
CA LEU A 323 -0.23 -9.43 -6.54
C LEU A 323 0.35 -8.05 -6.27
N MET A 324 -0.47 -7.01 -6.41
CA MET A 324 -0.23 -5.68 -5.88
C MET A 324 -0.93 -5.53 -4.53
N GLY A 325 -0.19 -5.10 -3.52
CA GLY A 325 -0.69 -4.59 -2.27
C GLY A 325 -0.48 -3.09 -2.19
N GLY A 326 -0.82 -2.46 -1.08
CA GLY A 326 -0.47 -1.06 -0.87
C GLY A 326 -1.52 -0.28 -0.11
N TRP A 327 -1.23 1.01 0.03
CA TRP A 327 -1.98 1.90 0.90
C TRP A 327 -2.54 3.07 0.13
N GLU A 328 -3.81 3.32 0.40
CA GLU A 328 -4.59 4.42 -0.14
C GLU A 328 -4.76 5.52 0.89
N LEU A 329 -4.86 6.75 0.42
CA LEU A 329 -5.23 7.93 1.21
C LEU A 329 -6.69 8.27 0.93
N SER A 330 -7.47 8.47 1.98
CA SER A 330 -8.89 8.78 1.87
C SER A 330 -9.34 9.78 2.93
N ILE A 331 -10.50 10.39 2.70
CA ILE A 331 -11.14 11.36 3.58
C ILE A 331 -12.42 10.73 4.12
N PRO A 332 -12.54 10.53 5.45
CA PRO A 332 -13.80 10.10 6.05
C PRO A 332 -14.92 11.11 5.83
N GLU A 333 -16.15 10.62 5.68
CA GLU A 333 -17.33 11.46 5.52
C GLU A 333 -17.58 12.35 6.75
N THR A 334 -17.03 11.98 7.90
CA THR A 334 -17.11 12.72 9.16
C THR A 334 -16.19 13.94 9.24
N SER A 335 -15.29 14.13 8.27
CA SER A 335 -14.42 15.30 8.23
C SER A 335 -15.19 16.60 8.05
N ASN A 336 -14.91 17.60 8.91
CA ASN A 336 -15.37 18.97 8.76
C ASN A 336 -14.43 19.86 7.94
N HIS A 337 -13.26 19.31 7.51
CA HIS A 337 -12.20 20.01 6.80
C HIS A 337 -11.83 19.33 5.47
N LYS A 338 -12.83 18.80 4.74
CA LYS A 338 -12.63 17.99 3.52
C LYS A 338 -11.73 18.66 2.49
N ASP A 339 -11.87 19.98 2.27
CA ASP A 339 -11.05 20.70 1.29
C ASP A 339 -9.58 20.77 1.71
N LEU A 340 -9.30 21.06 2.98
CA LEU A 340 -7.93 21.06 3.52
C LEU A 340 -7.33 19.65 3.59
N ALA A 341 -8.15 18.65 3.90
CA ALA A 341 -7.74 17.24 3.89
C ALA A 341 -7.38 16.79 2.47
N TRP A 342 -8.19 17.19 1.49
CA TRP A 342 -7.87 16.90 0.07
C TRP A 342 -6.58 17.61 -0.36
N GLU A 343 -6.41 18.87 -0.02
CA GLU A 343 -5.17 19.59 -0.33
C GLU A 343 -3.96 18.95 0.32
N LEU A 344 -4.08 18.49 1.59
CA LEU A 344 -3.03 17.72 2.25
C LEU A 344 -2.69 16.42 1.50
N ILE A 345 -3.70 15.68 1.04
CA ILE A 345 -3.50 14.48 0.22
C ILE A 345 -2.74 14.84 -1.07
N THR A 346 -3.15 15.89 -1.78
CA THR A 346 -2.47 16.29 -3.02
C THR A 346 -1.02 16.72 -2.78
N ILE A 347 -0.72 17.36 -1.66
CA ILE A 347 0.64 17.71 -1.25
C ILE A 347 1.45 16.46 -0.93
N ILE A 348 0.89 15.51 -0.18
CA ILE A 348 1.54 14.23 0.12
C ILE A 348 1.93 13.49 -1.17
N LEU A 349 1.08 13.55 -2.19
CA LEU A 349 1.26 12.89 -3.47
C LEU A 349 2.17 13.65 -4.45
N GLU A 350 2.73 14.80 -4.07
CA GLU A 350 3.73 15.47 -4.88
C GLU A 350 5.04 14.64 -4.94
N PRO A 351 5.65 14.48 -6.13
CA PRO A 351 6.83 13.64 -6.29
C PRO A 351 7.99 13.98 -5.35
N ASP A 352 8.26 15.26 -5.11
CA ASP A 352 9.34 15.70 -4.23
C ASP A 352 9.10 15.39 -2.74
N ILE A 353 7.85 15.12 -2.37
CA ILE A 353 7.44 14.74 -1.00
C ILE A 353 7.32 13.23 -0.88
N LEU A 354 6.64 12.58 -1.82
CA LEU A 354 6.33 11.16 -1.72
C LEU A 354 7.51 10.27 -2.12
N ALA A 355 8.29 10.61 -3.14
CA ALA A 355 9.37 9.75 -3.63
C ALA A 355 10.45 9.44 -2.57
N PRO A 356 10.95 10.41 -1.76
CA PRO A 356 11.88 10.10 -0.68
C PRO A 356 11.31 9.12 0.35
N TYR A 357 10.01 9.22 0.66
CA TYR A 357 9.32 8.30 1.56
C TYR A 357 9.25 6.88 0.96
N ILE A 358 8.83 6.76 -0.30
CA ILE A 358 8.77 5.49 -1.03
C ILE A 358 10.13 4.79 -1.02
N VAL A 359 11.19 5.49 -1.38
CA VAL A 359 12.56 4.95 -1.41
C VAL A 359 13.03 4.52 -0.02
N SER A 360 12.82 5.35 1.00
CA SER A 360 13.28 5.03 2.37
C SER A 360 12.61 3.82 2.99
N HIS A 361 11.43 3.43 2.49
CA HIS A 361 10.66 2.28 2.98
C HIS A 361 10.62 1.11 1.99
N ALA A 362 11.40 1.20 0.90
CA ALA A 362 11.42 0.22 -0.18
C ALA A 362 10.02 -0.14 -0.74
N ASN A 363 9.09 0.81 -0.70
CA ASN A 363 7.81 0.73 -1.39
C ASN A 363 8.01 1.02 -2.88
N LEU A 364 6.98 0.79 -3.69
CA LEU A 364 6.97 1.10 -5.11
C LEU A 364 6.00 2.25 -5.42
N PRO A 365 6.32 3.06 -6.44
CA PRO A 365 5.45 4.15 -6.84
C PRO A 365 4.17 3.64 -7.50
N THR A 366 3.08 4.34 -7.27
CA THR A 366 1.82 4.19 -8.02
C THR A 366 1.70 5.23 -9.13
N GLN A 367 2.56 6.25 -9.10
CA GLN A 367 2.63 7.34 -10.07
C GLN A 367 3.76 7.12 -11.07
N ILE A 368 3.45 7.31 -12.36
CA ILE A 368 4.41 7.21 -13.47
C ILE A 368 5.52 8.25 -13.30
N SER A 369 5.15 9.49 -12.97
CA SER A 369 6.12 10.58 -12.76
C SER A 369 7.11 10.30 -11.63
N ILE A 370 6.69 9.60 -10.58
CA ILE A 370 7.61 9.16 -9.52
C ILE A 370 8.49 8.02 -10.04
N GLY A 371 7.90 7.02 -10.73
CA GLY A 371 8.63 5.89 -11.30
C GLY A 371 9.76 6.31 -12.24
N GLU A 372 9.56 7.39 -12.99
CA GLU A 372 10.53 7.98 -13.94
C GLU A 372 11.44 9.05 -13.31
N SER A 373 11.26 9.37 -12.03
CA SER A 373 11.97 10.47 -11.36
C SER A 373 13.46 10.18 -11.13
N SER A 374 14.24 11.25 -10.90
CA SER A 374 15.63 11.14 -10.47
C SER A 374 15.79 10.40 -9.13
N TYR A 375 14.78 10.44 -8.26
CA TYR A 375 14.76 9.68 -7.01
C TYR A 375 14.82 8.18 -7.26
N MET A 376 14.04 7.67 -8.23
CA MET A 376 14.06 6.25 -8.59
C MET A 376 15.35 5.85 -9.30
N VAL A 377 15.90 6.71 -10.14
CA VAL A 377 17.23 6.50 -10.78
C VAL A 377 18.32 6.37 -9.72
N GLU A 378 18.28 7.18 -8.67
CA GLU A 378 19.25 7.10 -7.58
C GLU A 378 19.01 5.89 -6.67
N ALA A 379 17.74 5.59 -6.37
CA ALA A 379 17.36 4.40 -5.61
C ALA A 379 17.85 3.10 -6.28
N ASN A 380 17.76 3.00 -7.60
CA ASN A 380 18.26 1.86 -8.37
C ASN A 380 19.76 1.59 -8.21
N LYS A 381 20.55 2.58 -7.79
CA LYS A 381 21.97 2.39 -7.50
C LYS A 381 22.26 1.82 -6.11
N THR A 382 21.31 1.96 -5.21
CA THR A 382 21.48 1.65 -3.79
C THR A 382 20.59 0.52 -3.30
N ILE A 383 19.46 0.29 -3.97
CA ILE A 383 18.50 -0.79 -3.65
C ILE A 383 18.59 -1.86 -4.74
N PRO A 384 19.10 -3.04 -4.45
CA PRO A 384 19.23 -4.11 -5.44
C PRO A 384 17.87 -4.49 -6.05
N TYR A 385 17.85 -4.68 -7.37
CA TYR A 385 16.66 -5.12 -8.13
C TYR A 385 15.47 -4.15 -8.16
N TYR A 386 15.63 -2.90 -7.67
CA TYR A 386 14.51 -1.96 -7.53
C TYR A 386 13.85 -1.62 -8.87
N SER A 387 14.63 -1.39 -9.94
CA SER A 387 14.08 -1.16 -11.28
C SER A 387 13.26 -2.35 -11.81
N GLN A 388 13.72 -3.57 -11.54
CA GLN A 388 13.00 -4.78 -11.96
C GLN A 388 11.65 -4.92 -11.25
N LEU A 389 11.57 -4.48 -9.99
CA LEU A 389 10.32 -4.44 -9.24
C LEU A 389 9.37 -3.38 -9.80
N ILE A 390 9.88 -2.20 -10.19
CA ILE A 390 9.06 -1.17 -10.86
C ILE A 390 8.50 -1.71 -12.18
N ASP A 391 9.31 -2.40 -12.98
CA ASP A 391 8.86 -3.01 -14.24
C ASP A 391 7.75 -4.05 -14.03
N MET A 392 7.76 -4.75 -12.88
CA MET A 392 6.74 -5.73 -12.54
C MET A 392 5.38 -5.12 -12.21
N ILE A 393 5.27 -3.82 -11.93
CA ILE A 393 3.96 -3.16 -11.67
C ILE A 393 2.99 -3.45 -12.83
N ASN A 394 3.48 -3.54 -14.05
CA ASN A 394 2.67 -3.83 -15.23
C ASN A 394 2.08 -5.27 -15.28
N ILE A 395 2.52 -6.17 -14.43
CA ILE A 395 1.97 -7.54 -14.29
C ILE A 395 1.28 -7.75 -12.93
N GLY A 396 1.16 -6.68 -12.17
CA GLY A 396 0.50 -6.66 -10.88
C GLY A 396 -1.01 -6.54 -11.03
N HIS A 397 -1.74 -7.19 -10.13
CA HIS A 397 -3.20 -7.10 -10.05
C HIS A 397 -3.62 -6.76 -8.63
N GLY A 398 -4.58 -5.86 -8.51
CA GLY A 398 -5.31 -5.59 -7.29
C GLY A 398 -6.35 -6.67 -6.97
N ARG A 399 -6.89 -6.62 -5.79
CA ARG A 399 -7.97 -7.53 -5.35
C ARG A 399 -9.32 -6.85 -5.55
N PRO A 400 -10.46 -7.61 -5.59
CA PRO A 400 -11.78 -7.01 -5.79
C PRO A 400 -12.14 -5.98 -4.71
N ASN A 401 -12.58 -4.79 -5.12
CA ASN A 401 -13.07 -3.72 -4.26
C ASN A 401 -14.57 -3.87 -3.99
N ILE A 402 -14.97 -4.91 -3.27
CA ILE A 402 -16.38 -5.13 -2.89
C ILE A 402 -16.50 -5.40 -1.39
N PRO A 403 -17.65 -5.07 -0.77
CA PRO A 403 -17.85 -5.24 0.67
C PRO A 403 -17.64 -6.67 1.18
N GLU A 404 -17.95 -7.65 0.34
CA GLU A 404 -17.90 -9.07 0.66
C GLU A 404 -16.48 -9.67 0.48
N TYR A 405 -15.54 -8.92 -0.10
CA TYR A 405 -14.21 -9.47 -0.41
C TYR A 405 -13.47 -10.04 0.81
N PRO A 406 -13.45 -9.39 2.00
CA PRO A 406 -12.79 -9.97 3.17
C PRO A 406 -13.32 -11.36 3.52
N GLN A 407 -14.63 -11.57 3.39
CA GLN A 407 -15.27 -12.88 3.65
C GLN A 407 -14.94 -13.89 2.54
N ILE A 408 -14.87 -13.46 1.28
CA ILE A 408 -14.46 -14.30 0.15
C ILE A 408 -13.00 -14.75 0.31
N ALA A 409 -12.11 -13.86 0.69
CA ALA A 409 -10.72 -14.17 0.99
C ALA A 409 -10.60 -15.22 2.13
N ASP A 410 -11.43 -15.11 3.18
CA ASP A 410 -11.51 -16.11 4.25
C ASP A 410 -11.93 -17.48 3.74
N HIS A 411 -12.89 -17.55 2.84
CA HIS A 411 -13.31 -18.82 2.24
C HIS A 411 -12.20 -19.47 1.42
N ILE A 412 -11.43 -18.67 0.66
CA ILE A 412 -10.28 -19.15 -0.12
C ILE A 412 -9.16 -19.62 0.82
N ARG A 413 -8.85 -18.86 1.88
CA ARG A 413 -7.86 -19.27 2.90
C ARG A 413 -8.23 -20.59 3.56
N GLN A 414 -9.51 -20.78 3.88
CA GLN A 414 -10.00 -22.06 4.41
C GLN A 414 -9.81 -23.21 3.42
N ALA A 415 -10.08 -22.98 2.12
CA ALA A 415 -9.87 -24.00 1.09
C ALA A 415 -8.38 -24.38 0.97
N LEU A 416 -7.47 -23.39 1.02
CA LEU A 416 -6.03 -23.64 1.04
C LEU A 416 -5.59 -24.46 2.25
N ASP A 417 -6.10 -24.14 3.46
CA ASP A 417 -5.81 -24.89 4.67
C ASP A 417 -6.30 -26.34 4.60
N GLU A 418 -7.48 -26.56 4.05
CA GLU A 418 -8.04 -27.91 3.83
C GLU A 418 -7.18 -28.73 2.86
N VAL A 419 -6.61 -28.10 1.81
CA VAL A 419 -5.68 -28.73 0.89
C VAL A 419 -4.31 -28.96 1.55
N TYR A 420 -3.78 -27.99 2.28
CA TYR A 420 -2.48 -28.11 2.98
C TYR A 420 -2.48 -29.25 4.02
N SER A 421 -3.60 -29.45 4.70
CA SER A 421 -3.76 -30.51 5.69
C SER A 421 -4.17 -31.85 5.09
N GLY A 422 -4.40 -31.93 3.78
CA GLY A 422 -4.86 -33.13 3.09
C GLY A 422 -6.29 -33.53 3.40
N LEU A 423 -7.10 -32.61 3.96
CA LEU A 423 -8.52 -32.85 4.28
C LEU A 423 -9.38 -32.92 3.01
N LYS A 424 -9.04 -32.15 2.00
CA LYS A 424 -9.76 -32.11 0.71
C LYS A 424 -8.82 -32.02 -0.46
N GLU A 425 -9.29 -32.57 -1.58
CA GLU A 425 -8.64 -32.33 -2.86
C GLU A 425 -8.95 -30.91 -3.38
N PRO A 426 -8.07 -30.31 -4.21
CA PRO A 426 -8.19 -28.94 -4.71
C PRO A 426 -9.58 -28.57 -5.24
N LYS A 427 -10.16 -29.40 -6.11
CA LYS A 427 -11.47 -29.12 -6.71
C LYS A 427 -12.57 -29.05 -5.65
N GLN A 428 -12.60 -29.98 -4.71
CA GLN A 428 -13.62 -30.01 -3.66
C GLN A 428 -13.48 -28.82 -2.71
N ALA A 429 -12.27 -28.50 -2.28
CA ALA A 429 -12.01 -27.36 -1.40
C ALA A 429 -12.46 -26.05 -2.03
N LEU A 430 -12.12 -25.83 -3.31
CA LEU A 430 -12.51 -24.62 -4.04
C LEU A 430 -14.02 -24.56 -4.32
N ASP A 431 -14.69 -25.67 -4.62
CA ASP A 431 -16.13 -25.70 -4.83
C ASP A 431 -16.89 -25.35 -3.56
N ASP A 432 -16.48 -25.90 -2.41
CA ASP A 432 -17.09 -25.62 -1.12
C ASP A 432 -16.88 -24.14 -0.74
N ALA A 433 -15.70 -23.58 -0.98
CA ALA A 433 -15.39 -22.18 -0.76
C ALA A 433 -16.22 -21.27 -1.68
N ALA A 434 -16.32 -21.61 -2.97
CA ALA A 434 -17.09 -20.84 -3.95
C ALA A 434 -18.60 -20.86 -3.62
N ALA A 435 -19.13 -21.98 -3.15
CA ALA A 435 -20.53 -22.07 -2.69
C ALA A 435 -20.79 -21.12 -1.49
N LYS A 436 -19.85 -21.05 -0.53
CA LYS A 436 -19.95 -20.11 0.61
C LYS A 436 -19.86 -18.67 0.12
N SER A 437 -18.94 -18.38 -0.81
CA SER A 437 -18.77 -17.04 -1.39
C SER A 437 -19.97 -16.60 -2.23
N ALA A 438 -20.57 -17.51 -3.01
CA ALA A 438 -21.81 -17.24 -3.72
C ALA A 438 -22.94 -16.85 -2.76
N LYS A 439 -23.10 -17.59 -1.67
CA LYS A 439 -24.07 -17.24 -0.61
C LYS A 439 -23.79 -15.87 0.02
N ALA A 440 -22.54 -15.52 0.27
CA ALA A 440 -22.17 -14.20 0.78
C ALA A 440 -22.54 -13.07 -0.20
N LEU A 441 -22.46 -13.34 -1.51
CA LEU A 441 -22.86 -12.44 -2.61
C LEU A 441 -24.37 -12.48 -2.89
N GLY A 442 -25.18 -13.23 -2.13
CA GLY A 442 -26.64 -13.28 -2.29
C GLY A 442 -27.18 -14.26 -3.34
N TRP A 443 -26.35 -15.18 -3.87
CA TRP A 443 -26.74 -16.23 -4.83
C TRP A 443 -27.38 -17.45 -4.16
#